data_719681993e412a480cc7d353461a3007
#
_entry.id   719681993e412a480cc7d353461a3007
#
_cell.length_a   1.000
_cell.length_b   1.000
_cell.length_c   1.000
_cell.angle_alpha   90.00
_cell.angle_beta   90.00
_cell.angle_gamma   90.00
#
_symmetry.space_group_name_H-M   'P 1'
#
loop_
_entity.id
_entity.type
_entity.pdbx_description
1 polymer ?
#
loop_
_entity_poly.entity_id
_entity_poly.type
_entity_poly.pdbx_seq_one_letter_code
_entity_poly.pdbx_strand_id
1 'polypeptide(L)'
;MAEKILLMSDIHITEPGTQIIGLDPAARFRRCLAHAAENHADAAHLFLMGDLTHHGQVSQYKVLKQCLEDQSFPATLMLGNHDRRRAFAEVFPECEAGFRQGRHSFGDTDVLYLDTLDEQTEDRHSGRLCPDRLDWLKS
;
A
#
# COMPACT_ATOMS: atom_id res chain seq x y z
N MET A 1 -2.74 1.07 -26.92
CA MET A 1 -1.39 0.81 -26.35
C MET A 1 -1.55 0.24 -24.95
N ALA A 2 -0.69 -0.68 -24.58
CA ALA A 2 -0.73 -1.21 -23.21
C ALA A 2 -0.33 -0.11 -22.22
N GLU A 3 -1.16 0.11 -21.18
CA GLU A 3 -0.83 1.03 -20.09
C GLU A 3 0.16 0.36 -19.14
N LYS A 4 1.13 1.14 -18.66
CA LYS A 4 2.12 0.66 -17.70
C LYS A 4 1.59 0.92 -16.29
N ILE A 5 1.63 -0.08 -15.42
CA ILE A 5 1.40 0.07 -13.98
C ILE A 5 2.64 -0.34 -13.21
N LEU A 6 2.86 0.28 -12.06
CA LEU A 6 3.94 -0.03 -11.15
C LEU A 6 3.41 -0.77 -9.93
N LEU A 7 4.12 -1.81 -9.54
CA LEU A 7 3.81 -2.60 -8.34
C LEU A 7 5.00 -2.52 -7.38
N MET A 8 4.77 -2.10 -6.14
CA MET A 8 5.75 -2.13 -5.06
C MET A 8 5.12 -2.79 -3.83
N SER A 9 5.88 -3.58 -3.10
CA SER A 9 5.42 -4.30 -1.92
C SER A 9 6.46 -4.27 -0.82
N ASP A 10 6.05 -4.54 0.41
CA ASP A 10 6.94 -4.79 1.55
C ASP A 10 7.92 -3.64 1.82
N ILE A 11 7.42 -2.41 1.79
CA ILE A 11 8.25 -1.22 2.01
C ILE A 11 8.61 -1.00 3.48
N HIS A 12 7.82 -1.56 4.42
CA HIS A 12 8.09 -1.62 5.86
C HIS A 12 8.58 -0.31 6.48
N ILE A 13 7.90 0.81 6.21
CA ILE A 13 8.25 2.12 6.77
C ILE A 13 8.32 2.04 8.31
N THR A 14 9.38 2.60 8.87
CA THR A 14 9.64 2.72 10.31
C THR A 14 9.61 4.19 10.75
N GLU A 15 9.73 4.43 12.05
CA GLU A 15 9.98 5.76 12.59
C GLU A 15 11.33 6.29 12.09
N PRO A 16 11.48 7.62 11.96
CA PRO A 16 12.74 8.23 11.58
C PRO A 16 13.91 7.77 12.47
N GLY A 17 15.00 7.37 11.83
CA GLY A 17 16.19 6.89 12.54
C GLY A 17 16.17 5.40 12.91
N THR A 18 15.05 4.71 12.70
CA THR A 18 14.96 3.26 12.93
C THR A 18 15.31 2.51 11.63
N GLN A 19 16.25 1.62 11.72
CA GLN A 19 16.73 0.81 10.59
C GLN A 19 16.24 -0.64 10.71
N ILE A 20 16.03 -1.29 9.56
CA ILE A 20 15.83 -2.73 9.43
C ILE A 20 17.06 -3.30 8.72
N ILE A 21 17.76 -4.25 9.37
CA ILE A 21 19.00 -4.87 8.85
C ILE A 21 20.02 -3.84 8.34
N GLY A 22 20.19 -2.72 9.05
CA GLY A 22 21.13 -1.66 8.70
C GLY A 22 20.70 -0.72 7.57
N LEU A 23 19.44 -0.78 7.16
CA LEU A 23 18.88 0.02 6.06
C LEU A 23 17.71 0.90 6.56
N ASP A 24 17.66 2.14 6.09
CA ASP A 24 16.54 3.06 6.33
C ASP A 24 15.42 2.79 5.29
N PRO A 25 14.25 2.26 5.71
CA PRO A 25 13.18 1.93 4.78
C PRO A 25 12.62 3.17 4.05
N ALA A 26 12.47 4.30 4.73
CA ALA A 26 11.95 5.52 4.12
C ALA A 26 12.91 6.06 3.05
N ALA A 27 14.20 6.08 3.33
CA ALA A 27 15.21 6.50 2.35
C ALA A 27 15.23 5.57 1.12
N ARG A 28 15.12 4.26 1.33
CA ARG A 28 15.01 3.28 0.23
C ARG A 28 13.75 3.49 -0.60
N PHE A 29 12.61 3.66 0.05
CA PHE A 29 11.35 3.88 -0.65
C PHE A 29 11.39 5.16 -1.51
N ARG A 30 11.91 6.28 -0.97
CA ARG A 30 12.11 7.50 -1.75
C ARG A 30 13.00 7.29 -2.97
N ARG A 31 14.06 6.48 -2.85
CA ARG A 31 14.92 6.12 -3.99
C ARG A 31 14.20 5.30 -5.04
N CYS A 32 13.32 4.37 -4.63
CA CYS A 32 12.49 3.62 -5.57
C CYS A 32 11.50 4.53 -6.30
N LEU A 33 10.87 5.47 -5.60
CA LEU A 33 9.96 6.45 -6.20
C LEU A 33 10.70 7.37 -7.18
N ALA A 34 11.90 7.86 -6.84
CA ALA A 34 12.71 8.67 -7.73
C ALA A 34 13.12 7.90 -8.99
N HIS A 35 13.58 6.66 -8.83
CA HIS A 35 13.88 5.78 -9.96
C HIS A 35 12.66 5.55 -10.87
N ALA A 36 11.48 5.32 -10.26
CA ALA A 36 10.24 5.16 -11.02
C ALA A 36 9.90 6.43 -11.82
N ALA A 37 10.04 7.60 -11.21
CA ALA A 37 9.79 8.89 -11.88
C ALA A 37 10.76 9.15 -13.04
N GLU A 38 12.03 8.78 -12.89
CA GLU A 38 13.04 8.95 -13.93
C GLU A 38 12.88 7.98 -15.11
N ASN A 39 12.53 6.73 -14.84
CA ASN A 39 12.57 5.65 -15.84
C ASN A 39 11.19 5.16 -16.31
N HIS A 40 10.14 5.53 -15.58
CA HIS A 40 8.77 5.05 -15.81
C HIS A 40 7.75 6.19 -15.65
N ALA A 41 8.09 7.41 -16.04
CA ALA A 41 7.20 8.58 -15.94
C ALA A 41 5.89 8.41 -16.73
N ASP A 42 5.86 7.46 -17.68
CA ASP A 42 4.69 7.06 -18.46
C ASP A 42 3.76 6.05 -17.73
N ALA A 43 4.07 5.68 -16.50
CA ALA A 43 3.21 4.76 -15.76
C ALA A 43 1.90 5.43 -15.35
N ALA A 44 0.79 4.76 -15.62
CA ALA A 44 -0.55 5.25 -15.33
C ALA A 44 -0.92 5.18 -13.84
N HIS A 45 -0.33 4.24 -13.10
CA HIS A 45 -0.69 4.00 -11.70
C HIS A 45 0.41 3.27 -10.92
N LEU A 46 0.44 3.52 -9.60
CA LEU A 46 1.30 2.82 -8.63
C LEU A 46 0.43 2.07 -7.62
N PHE A 47 0.62 0.76 -7.51
CA PHE A 47 0.04 -0.03 -6.42
C PHE A 47 1.11 -0.33 -5.37
N LEU A 48 0.84 0.05 -4.12
CA LEU A 48 1.59 -0.37 -2.94
C LEU A 48 0.86 -1.54 -2.30
N MET A 49 1.41 -2.76 -2.47
CA MET A 49 0.69 -4.02 -2.26
C MET A 49 0.81 -4.57 -0.83
N GLY A 50 0.76 -3.70 0.17
CA GLY A 50 0.77 -4.10 1.58
C GLY A 50 2.14 -4.11 2.22
N ASP A 51 2.15 -4.38 3.53
CA ASP A 51 3.29 -4.20 4.43
C ASP A 51 3.92 -2.81 4.28
N LEU A 52 3.03 -1.82 4.29
CA LEU A 52 3.37 -0.42 4.09
C LEU A 52 4.25 0.09 5.24
N THR A 53 3.95 -0.38 6.45
CA THR A 53 4.66 -0.04 7.68
C THR A 53 5.17 -1.30 8.38
N HIS A 54 6.16 -1.14 9.27
CA HIS A 54 6.74 -2.30 9.95
C HIS A 54 5.90 -2.77 11.15
N HIS A 55 5.22 -1.86 11.85
CA HIS A 55 4.43 -2.18 13.04
C HIS A 55 2.98 -1.67 13.00
N GLY A 56 2.53 -1.05 11.92
CA GLY A 56 1.18 -0.52 11.79
C GLY A 56 0.91 0.67 12.71
N GLN A 57 1.90 1.48 13.04
CA GLN A 57 1.76 2.62 13.94
C GLN A 57 1.45 3.91 13.15
N VAL A 58 0.67 4.79 13.76
CA VAL A 58 0.30 6.10 13.18
C VAL A 58 1.54 6.92 12.80
N SER A 59 2.59 6.90 13.63
CA SER A 59 3.87 7.57 13.34
C SER A 59 4.49 7.09 12.02
N GLN A 60 4.46 5.79 11.76
CA GLN A 60 5.02 5.18 10.56
C GLN A 60 4.19 5.53 9.31
N TYR A 61 2.85 5.52 9.41
CA TYR A 61 1.99 5.99 8.31
C TYR A 61 2.19 7.47 7.99
N LYS A 62 2.47 8.33 8.99
CA LYS A 62 2.83 9.73 8.74
C LYS A 62 4.12 9.86 7.94
N VAL A 63 5.13 9.03 8.21
CA VAL A 63 6.37 8.98 7.41
C VAL A 63 6.07 8.50 5.99
N LEU A 64 5.24 7.46 5.83
CA LEU A 64 4.79 7.00 4.52
C LEU A 64 4.11 8.13 3.74
N LYS A 65 3.18 8.85 4.38
CA LYS A 65 2.46 9.97 3.74
C LYS A 65 3.44 11.03 3.24
N GLN A 66 4.43 11.41 4.05
CA GLN A 66 5.48 12.34 3.64
C GLN A 66 6.30 11.84 2.44
N CYS A 67 6.60 10.53 2.39
CA CYS A 67 7.30 9.96 1.22
C CYS A 67 6.44 10.05 -0.06
N LEU A 68 5.12 10.01 0.06
CA LEU A 68 4.20 10.05 -1.07
C LEU A 68 3.88 11.47 -1.54
N GLU A 69 4.13 12.51 -0.72
CA GLU A 69 3.85 13.90 -1.09
C GLU A 69 4.70 14.38 -2.28
N ASP A 70 5.92 13.86 -2.44
CA ASP A 70 6.87 14.26 -3.46
C ASP A 70 6.75 13.44 -4.76
N GLN A 71 5.86 12.45 -4.81
CA GLN A 71 5.67 11.63 -6.00
C GLN A 71 4.40 12.02 -6.78
N SER A 72 4.41 11.81 -8.10
CA SER A 72 3.35 12.27 -9.02
C SER A 72 2.41 11.17 -9.51
N PHE A 73 2.68 9.90 -9.21
CA PHE A 73 1.83 8.81 -9.67
C PHE A 73 0.53 8.75 -8.89
N PRO A 74 -0.64 8.57 -9.54
CA PRO A 74 -1.83 8.11 -8.85
C PRO A 74 -1.52 6.80 -8.13
N ALA A 75 -1.81 6.70 -6.82
CA ALA A 75 -1.41 5.55 -6.04
C ALA A 75 -2.57 4.89 -5.31
N THR A 76 -2.58 3.56 -5.29
CA THR A 76 -3.45 2.75 -4.45
C THR A 76 -2.63 2.07 -3.35
N LEU A 77 -3.04 2.30 -2.11
CA LEU A 77 -2.41 1.76 -0.91
C LEU A 77 -3.23 0.53 -0.45
N MET A 78 -2.61 -0.63 -0.40
CA MET A 78 -3.18 -1.86 0.13
C MET A 78 -2.56 -2.17 1.49
N LEU A 79 -3.21 -3.01 2.28
CA LEU A 79 -2.73 -3.37 3.61
C LEU A 79 -2.24 -4.81 3.63
N GLY A 80 -1.08 -5.03 4.27
CA GLY A 80 -0.50 -6.33 4.55
C GLY A 80 -0.62 -6.71 6.03
N ASN A 81 0.00 -7.82 6.42
CA ASN A 81 -0.10 -8.33 7.79
C ASN A 81 0.63 -7.46 8.85
N HIS A 82 1.59 -6.65 8.43
CA HIS A 82 2.25 -5.67 9.31
C HIS A 82 1.41 -4.40 9.54
N ASP A 83 0.41 -4.15 8.71
CA ASP A 83 -0.42 -2.95 8.77
C ASP A 83 -1.59 -3.05 9.78
N ARG A 84 -2.23 -1.91 10.06
CA ARG A 84 -3.41 -1.77 10.94
C ARG A 84 -4.42 -0.83 10.31
N ARG A 85 -5.65 -1.31 10.03
CA ARG A 85 -6.71 -0.51 9.37
C ARG A 85 -7.00 0.78 10.12
N ARG A 86 -7.13 0.71 11.46
CA ARG A 86 -7.45 1.89 12.28
C ARG A 86 -6.36 2.96 12.18
N ALA A 87 -5.10 2.59 12.36
CA ALA A 87 -3.98 3.53 12.29
C ALA A 87 -3.78 4.09 10.87
N PHE A 88 -4.00 3.26 9.85
CA PHE A 88 -4.00 3.68 8.46
C PHE A 88 -5.07 4.75 8.20
N ALA A 89 -6.33 4.48 8.58
CA ALA A 89 -7.46 5.40 8.37
C ALA A 89 -7.29 6.73 9.11
N GLU A 90 -6.58 6.75 10.23
CA GLU A 90 -6.28 7.99 10.96
C GLU A 90 -5.37 8.94 10.15
N VAL A 91 -4.44 8.38 9.36
CA VAL A 91 -3.48 9.16 8.57
C VAL A 91 -3.95 9.43 7.15
N PHE A 92 -4.74 8.49 6.59
CA PHE A 92 -5.31 8.57 5.25
C PHE A 92 -6.85 8.60 5.29
N PRO A 93 -7.46 9.65 5.87
CA PRO A 93 -8.91 9.74 6.02
C PRO A 93 -9.65 9.87 4.68
N GLU A 94 -8.95 10.27 3.61
CA GLU A 94 -9.45 10.29 2.24
C GLU A 94 -9.68 8.88 1.67
N CYS A 95 -9.05 7.89 2.26
CA CYS A 95 -9.34 6.50 1.95
C CYS A 95 -10.58 6.06 2.72
N GLU A 96 -11.59 5.55 2.01
CA GLU A 96 -12.83 5.10 2.64
C GLU A 96 -12.56 4.16 3.82
N ALA A 97 -13.35 4.31 4.87
CA ALA A 97 -13.30 3.43 6.03
C ALA A 97 -13.75 2.00 5.64
N GLY A 98 -13.10 1.00 6.22
CA GLY A 98 -13.44 -0.41 5.98
C GLY A 98 -12.34 -1.18 5.26
N PHE A 99 -12.75 -2.13 4.41
CA PHE A 99 -11.81 -2.94 3.67
C PHE A 99 -11.16 -2.18 2.50
N ARG A 100 -9.84 -2.31 2.39
CA ARG A 100 -9.06 -1.71 1.31
C ARG A 100 -9.11 -2.60 0.06
N GLN A 101 -10.21 -2.54 -0.65
CA GLN A 101 -10.45 -3.30 -1.87
C GLN A 101 -11.14 -2.44 -2.92
N GLY A 102 -10.95 -2.78 -4.18
CA GLY A 102 -11.53 -2.00 -5.27
C GLY A 102 -11.10 -2.50 -6.65
N ARG A 103 -11.42 -1.70 -7.65
CA ARG A 103 -11.15 -1.95 -9.06
C ARG A 103 -10.60 -0.71 -9.72
N HIS A 104 -9.57 -0.89 -10.55
CA HIS A 104 -9.09 0.11 -11.51
C HIS A 104 -9.13 -0.47 -12.92
N SER A 105 -9.63 0.32 -13.86
CA SER A 105 -9.67 -0.05 -15.28
C SER A 105 -8.55 0.66 -16.04
N PHE A 106 -7.79 -0.11 -16.82
CA PHE A 106 -6.71 0.35 -17.67
C PHE A 106 -6.97 -0.15 -19.09
N GLY A 107 -7.55 0.72 -19.94
CA GLY A 107 -8.02 0.29 -21.26
C GLY A 107 -9.03 -0.85 -21.14
N ASP A 108 -8.71 -2.00 -21.74
CA ASP A 108 -9.56 -3.21 -21.73
C ASP A 108 -9.24 -4.16 -20.56
N THR A 109 -8.40 -3.74 -19.61
CA THR A 109 -7.95 -4.58 -18.49
C THR A 109 -8.42 -3.99 -17.18
N ASP A 110 -9.06 -4.83 -16.35
CA ASP A 110 -9.41 -4.49 -14.97
C ASP A 110 -8.41 -5.09 -13.98
N VAL A 111 -7.93 -4.25 -13.09
CA VAL A 111 -7.12 -4.67 -11.95
C VAL A 111 -7.98 -4.63 -10.70
N LEU A 112 -8.24 -5.78 -10.11
CA LEU A 112 -8.90 -5.93 -8.81
C LEU A 112 -7.83 -5.98 -7.72
N TYR A 113 -8.00 -5.19 -6.67
CA TYR A 113 -7.18 -5.27 -5.46
C TYR A 113 -8.06 -5.66 -4.28
N LEU A 114 -7.55 -6.55 -3.43
CA LEU A 114 -8.31 -7.17 -2.35
C LEU A 114 -7.64 -6.92 -1.01
N ASP A 115 -8.45 -6.61 0.00
CA ASP A 115 -8.01 -6.57 1.38
C ASP A 115 -8.09 -7.97 1.98
N THR A 116 -6.94 -8.61 2.15
CA THR A 116 -6.84 -9.93 2.78
C THR A 116 -6.35 -9.87 4.22
N LEU A 117 -6.12 -8.67 4.78
CA LEU A 117 -5.64 -8.52 6.14
C LEU A 117 -6.60 -9.16 7.15
N ASP A 118 -6.08 -10.04 7.99
CA ASP A 118 -6.77 -10.62 9.13
C ASP A 118 -6.18 -10.09 10.44
N GLU A 119 -6.90 -9.17 11.09
CA GLU A 119 -6.50 -8.58 12.37
C GLU A 119 -7.02 -9.39 13.58
N GLN A 120 -7.76 -10.48 13.35
CA GLN A 120 -8.41 -11.27 14.41
C GLN A 120 -7.58 -12.48 14.84
N THR A 121 -6.58 -12.88 14.05
CA THR A 121 -5.73 -14.02 14.37
C THR A 121 -4.45 -13.57 15.10
N GLU A 122 -3.99 -14.40 16.05
CA GLU A 122 -2.69 -14.20 16.70
C GLU A 122 -1.55 -14.40 15.71
N ASP A 123 -1.70 -15.39 14.82
CA ASP A 123 -0.80 -15.57 13.67
C ASP A 123 -1.21 -14.62 12.55
N ARG A 124 -0.51 -13.52 12.46
CA ARG A 124 -0.77 -12.46 11.49
C ARG A 124 -0.18 -12.70 10.10
N HIS A 125 0.34 -13.89 9.85
CA HIS A 125 0.91 -14.25 8.54
C HIS A 125 -0.12 -14.81 7.57
N SER A 126 -1.32 -15.17 8.05
CA SER A 126 -2.42 -15.62 7.20
C SER A 126 -3.28 -14.45 6.70
N GLY A 127 -3.87 -14.63 5.52
CA GLY A 127 -4.89 -13.73 4.98
C GLY A 127 -6.27 -14.36 5.06
N ARG A 128 -7.32 -13.50 5.03
CA ARG A 128 -8.71 -13.94 5.06
C ARG A 128 -9.57 -13.06 4.15
N LEU A 129 -10.49 -13.70 3.44
CA LEU A 129 -11.63 -13.03 2.80
C LEU A 129 -12.90 -13.45 3.54
N CYS A 130 -13.48 -12.54 4.30
CA CYS A 130 -14.78 -12.77 4.94
C CYS A 130 -15.92 -12.75 3.90
N PRO A 131 -17.15 -13.18 4.28
CA PRO A 131 -18.29 -13.18 3.36
C PRO A 131 -18.50 -11.85 2.63
N ASP A 132 -18.44 -10.72 3.35
CA ASP A 132 -18.64 -9.39 2.76
C ASP A 132 -17.61 -9.06 1.67
N ARG A 133 -16.32 -9.42 1.89
CA ARG A 133 -15.27 -9.23 0.89
C ARG A 133 -15.43 -10.16 -0.31
N LEU A 134 -15.88 -11.39 -0.07
CA LEU A 134 -16.18 -12.35 -1.14
C LEU A 134 -17.41 -11.93 -1.96
N ASP A 135 -18.46 -11.42 -1.31
CA ASP A 135 -19.66 -10.96 -1.99
C ASP A 135 -19.37 -9.73 -2.86
N TRP A 136 -18.54 -8.82 -2.36
CA TRP A 136 -18.05 -7.71 -3.18
C TRP A 136 -17.27 -8.21 -4.42
N LEU A 137 -16.42 -9.22 -4.27
CA LEU A 137 -15.63 -9.77 -5.40
C LEU A 137 -16.50 -10.42 -6.47
N LYS A 138 -17.69 -10.93 -6.09
CA LYS A 138 -18.64 -11.57 -7.01
C LYS A 138 -19.59 -10.58 -7.70
N SER A 139 -19.72 -9.37 -7.15
CA SER A 139 -20.60 -8.33 -7.68
C SER A 139 -19.99 -7.63 -8.90
#